data_0341d804d8647a15d68ee42eac6a5d78
#
_entry.id   0341d804d8647a15d68ee42eac6a5d78
#
_cell.length_a   1.000
_cell.length_b   1.000
_cell.length_c   1.000
_cell.angle_alpha   90.00
_cell.angle_beta   90.00
_cell.angle_gamma   90.00
#
_symmetry.space_group_name_H-M   'P 1'
#
loop_
_entity.id
_entity.type
_entity.pdbx_description
1 polymer ?
#
loop_
_entity_poly.entity_id
_entity_poly.type
_entity_poly.pdbx_seq_one_letter_code
_entity_poly.pdbx_strand_id
1 'polypeptide(L)'
;MTETDEKRLIYTRGGAEAADGEVLPKFRVRGLDLFYGTFQALKGVDIDIEKNEITALIGPSGCGKSTFLKTLNRMNDLIAGCRISGEVLLDGTDIYKDTDVNALRKRVGMVFQKPNPFPSSVYDNIAYGPKTHGVRKKSELDEIVENSLRRAAIWDEVKDRLKKSALGLSGGQQQRLCIARALAVHPDVLLMDEPTSALDPISTGKIEELSQELKRDYTIVIVTHNMQQAARISDKTGFFLLGELIEYGGTDDVFDAPRDKRTEDYITGRFG
;
A
#
# COMPACT_ATOMS: atom_id res chain seq x y z
N MET A 1 8.31 25.03 -31.78
CA MET A 1 8.51 24.51 -30.42
C MET A 1 7.58 25.30 -29.53
N THR A 2 6.51 24.70 -29.09
CA THR A 2 5.39 25.37 -28.44
C THR A 2 5.49 25.10 -26.91
N GLU A 3 5.09 26.10 -26.17
CA GLU A 3 5.09 26.21 -24.69
C GLU A 3 4.43 25.04 -23.92
N THR A 4 3.94 24.04 -24.67
CA THR A 4 3.25 22.84 -24.16
C THR A 4 4.20 21.70 -23.79
N ASP A 5 5.46 21.73 -24.24
CA ASP A 5 6.44 20.67 -23.99
C ASP A 5 7.24 20.85 -22.68
N GLU A 6 7.32 22.08 -22.13
CA GLU A 6 8.06 22.36 -20.89
C GLU A 6 7.30 21.98 -19.62
N LYS A 7 5.96 21.84 -19.64
CA LYS A 7 5.17 21.43 -18.47
C LYS A 7 5.09 19.93 -18.24
N ARG A 8 5.59 19.13 -19.15
CA ARG A 8 5.66 17.66 -19.02
C ARG A 8 6.87 17.15 -18.22
N LEU A 9 7.79 18.06 -17.84
CA LEU A 9 9.11 17.74 -17.27
C LEU A 9 9.23 17.92 -15.76
N ILE A 10 8.14 18.09 -15.00
CA ILE A 10 8.22 18.32 -13.54
C ILE A 10 7.96 17.05 -12.71
N TYR A 11 7.73 15.90 -13.33
CA TYR A 11 7.67 14.62 -12.63
C TYR A 11 8.77 13.67 -13.11
N THR A 12 10.04 14.09 -13.00
CA THR A 12 11.14 13.16 -13.11
C THR A 12 11.10 12.21 -11.91
N ARG A 13 10.85 10.94 -12.17
CA ARG A 13 11.08 9.82 -11.26
C ARG A 13 12.55 9.88 -10.81
N GLY A 14 12.82 10.48 -9.65
CA GLY A 14 14.11 10.45 -9.01
C GLY A 14 14.35 9.06 -8.41
N GLY A 15 14.85 8.14 -9.21
CA GLY A 15 15.51 6.96 -8.69
C GLY A 15 16.90 7.37 -8.23
N ALA A 16 17.19 7.37 -6.95
CA ALA A 16 18.57 7.45 -6.48
C ALA A 16 19.28 6.17 -6.90
N GLU A 17 20.25 6.29 -7.80
CA GLU A 17 21.22 5.21 -8.08
C GLU A 17 22.27 5.23 -6.97
N ALA A 18 22.52 4.08 -6.35
CA ALA A 18 23.65 3.90 -5.46
C ALA A 18 24.95 3.96 -6.26
N ALA A 19 26.06 4.37 -5.63
CA ALA A 19 27.36 4.62 -6.27
C ALA A 19 28.03 3.39 -6.93
N ASP A 20 27.43 2.17 -6.82
CA ASP A 20 27.98 0.90 -7.32
C ASP A 20 27.03 0.12 -8.25
N GLY A 21 26.05 0.76 -8.86
CA GLY A 21 25.14 0.04 -9.80
C GLY A 21 24.17 -0.94 -9.13
N GLU A 22 24.08 -0.97 -7.80
CA GLU A 22 23.10 -1.77 -7.05
C GLU A 22 21.72 -1.09 -7.13
N VAL A 23 20.71 -1.82 -7.61
CA VAL A 23 19.34 -1.33 -7.64
C VAL A 23 18.83 -1.28 -6.19
N LEU A 24 18.63 -0.08 -5.67
CA LEU A 24 18.10 0.09 -4.31
C LEU A 24 16.64 -0.39 -4.25
N PRO A 25 16.27 -1.16 -3.20
CA PRO A 25 14.89 -1.50 -2.95
C PRO A 25 14.06 -0.24 -2.72
N LYS A 26 12.73 -0.35 -2.91
CA LYS A 26 11.81 0.77 -2.64
C LYS A 26 11.79 1.12 -1.16
N PHE A 27 11.68 0.11 -0.29
CA PHE A 27 11.94 0.25 1.14
C PHE A 27 13.07 -0.68 1.57
N ARG A 28 13.97 -0.15 2.40
CA ARG A 28 14.93 -0.93 3.18
C ARG A 28 14.65 -0.71 4.65
N VAL A 29 14.36 -1.80 5.36
CA VAL A 29 14.07 -1.78 6.82
C VAL A 29 15.10 -2.62 7.53
N ARG A 30 15.69 -2.07 8.61
CA ARG A 30 16.73 -2.76 9.40
C ARG A 30 16.49 -2.57 10.88
N GLY A 31 16.50 -3.69 11.61
CA GLY A 31 16.38 -3.74 13.08
C GLY A 31 15.15 -3.01 13.60
N LEU A 32 14.03 -3.07 12.88
CA LEU A 32 12.84 -2.31 13.25
C LEU A 32 12.17 -2.90 14.50
N ASP A 33 12.20 -2.15 15.60
CA ASP A 33 11.42 -2.39 16.80
C ASP A 33 10.29 -1.37 16.91
N LEU A 34 9.11 -1.82 17.37
CA LEU A 34 7.99 -0.92 17.65
C LEU A 34 7.28 -1.32 18.94
N PHE A 35 7.03 -0.32 19.79
CA PHE A 35 6.34 -0.48 21.06
C PHE A 35 5.08 0.38 21.13
N TYR A 36 4.00 -0.18 21.66
CA TYR A 36 2.83 0.54 22.13
C TYR A 36 2.84 0.53 23.66
N GLY A 37 3.28 1.64 24.28
CA GLY A 37 3.55 1.66 25.72
C GLY A 37 4.64 0.66 26.11
N THR A 38 4.27 -0.39 26.85
CA THR A 38 5.18 -1.49 27.27
C THR A 38 5.12 -2.70 26.34
N PHE A 39 4.11 -2.79 25.47
CA PHE A 39 3.94 -3.93 24.58
C PHE A 39 4.80 -3.76 23.32
N GLN A 40 5.71 -4.72 23.08
CA GLN A 40 6.52 -4.76 21.86
C GLN A 40 5.73 -5.45 20.74
N ALA A 41 5.32 -4.67 19.74
CA ALA A 41 4.52 -5.14 18.63
C ALA A 41 5.35 -5.61 17.42
N LEU A 42 6.55 -5.05 17.23
CA LEU A 42 7.53 -5.50 16.22
C LEU A 42 8.89 -5.70 16.89
N LYS A 43 9.63 -6.70 16.43
CA LYS A 43 10.89 -7.15 17.04
C LYS A 43 11.95 -7.39 15.97
N GLY A 44 12.89 -6.45 15.82
CA GLY A 44 14.06 -6.58 14.98
C GLY A 44 13.73 -6.92 13.52
N VAL A 45 12.71 -6.30 12.93
CA VAL A 45 12.28 -6.64 11.57
C VAL A 45 13.26 -6.11 10.54
N ASP A 46 13.79 -7.02 9.70
CA ASP A 46 14.64 -6.73 8.55
C ASP A 46 13.94 -7.16 7.26
N ILE A 47 13.73 -6.24 6.31
CA ILE A 47 13.10 -6.54 5.03
C ILE A 47 13.50 -5.52 3.95
N ASP A 48 13.68 -6.00 2.72
CA ASP A 48 13.82 -5.19 1.51
C ASP A 48 12.60 -5.38 0.62
N ILE A 49 11.85 -4.29 0.37
CA ILE A 49 10.67 -4.28 -0.50
C ILE A 49 11.10 -3.71 -1.84
N GLU A 50 10.99 -4.52 -2.88
CA GLU A 50 11.45 -4.16 -4.21
C GLU A 50 10.49 -3.19 -4.93
N LYS A 51 11.03 -2.45 -5.91
CA LYS A 51 10.23 -1.53 -6.74
C LYS A 51 9.34 -2.29 -7.69
N ASN A 52 8.09 -1.80 -7.85
CA ASN A 52 7.14 -2.31 -8.84
C ASN A 52 6.85 -3.82 -8.68
N GLU A 53 6.90 -4.31 -7.45
CA GLU A 53 6.49 -5.65 -7.06
C GLU A 53 5.33 -5.60 -6.06
N ILE A 54 4.62 -6.71 -5.94
CA ILE A 54 3.64 -6.94 -4.87
C ILE A 54 4.31 -7.75 -3.78
N THR A 55 4.51 -7.17 -2.61
CA THR A 55 4.91 -7.88 -1.40
C THR A 55 3.70 -8.18 -0.54
N ALA A 56 3.39 -9.47 -0.33
CA ALA A 56 2.36 -9.88 0.61
C ALA A 56 2.93 -10.12 2.00
N LEU A 57 2.21 -9.68 3.03
CA LEU A 57 2.50 -9.98 4.43
C LEU A 57 1.41 -10.90 4.97
N ILE A 58 1.78 -12.13 5.34
CA ILE A 58 0.88 -13.16 5.87
C ILE A 58 1.21 -13.49 7.32
N GLY A 59 0.31 -14.17 8.01
CA GLY A 59 0.47 -14.60 9.40
C GLY A 59 -0.82 -14.47 10.21
N PRO A 60 -0.87 -15.01 11.43
CA PRO A 60 -2.06 -14.98 12.28
C PRO A 60 -2.49 -13.55 12.66
N SER A 61 -3.74 -13.40 13.10
CA SER A 61 -4.25 -12.11 13.58
C SER A 61 -3.44 -11.61 14.77
N GLY A 62 -3.14 -10.30 14.80
CA GLY A 62 -2.38 -9.69 15.88
C GLY A 62 -0.87 -9.91 15.86
N CYS A 63 -0.30 -10.59 14.85
CA CYS A 63 1.14 -10.85 14.78
C CYS A 63 2.03 -9.66 14.35
N GLY A 64 1.46 -8.48 14.07
CA GLY A 64 2.24 -7.27 13.75
C GLY A 64 2.17 -6.77 12.30
N LYS A 65 1.55 -7.48 11.36
CA LYS A 65 1.48 -7.13 9.92
C LYS A 65 0.98 -5.72 9.66
N SER A 66 -0.21 -5.38 10.18
CA SER A 66 -0.80 -4.03 10.01
C SER A 66 -0.01 -2.97 10.75
N THR A 67 0.66 -3.32 11.86
CA THR A 67 1.59 -2.44 12.56
C THR A 67 2.80 -2.14 11.67
N PHE A 68 3.41 -3.16 11.09
CA PHE A 68 4.50 -2.99 10.14
C PHE A 68 4.06 -2.16 8.92
N LEU A 69 2.93 -2.49 8.30
CA LEU A 69 2.40 -1.75 7.16
C LEU A 69 2.25 -0.25 7.48
N LYS A 70 1.65 0.08 8.63
CA LYS A 70 1.46 1.47 9.09
C LYS A 70 2.76 2.19 9.47
N THR A 71 3.83 1.46 9.73
CA THR A 71 5.16 2.05 9.97
C THR A 71 5.71 2.69 8.68
N LEU A 72 5.47 2.08 7.50
CA LEU A 72 5.98 2.55 6.22
C LEU A 72 5.47 3.93 5.78
N ASN A 73 4.34 4.41 6.34
CA ASN A 73 3.80 5.75 6.09
C ASN A 73 3.62 6.58 7.38
N ARG A 74 4.24 6.14 8.48
CA ARG A 74 4.21 6.83 9.77
C ARG A 74 2.80 7.04 10.35
N MET A 75 1.84 6.14 10.02
CA MET A 75 0.51 6.20 10.63
C MET A 75 0.54 5.83 12.12
N ASN A 76 1.54 5.06 12.57
CA ASN A 76 1.72 4.72 13.98
C ASN A 76 2.08 5.93 14.85
N ASP A 77 2.58 7.03 14.28
CA ASP A 77 2.84 8.29 14.99
C ASP A 77 1.57 8.90 15.59
N LEU A 78 0.40 8.53 15.09
CA LEU A 78 -0.90 8.98 15.58
C LEU A 78 -1.34 8.24 16.86
N ILE A 79 -0.61 7.19 17.26
CA ILE A 79 -0.94 6.37 18.44
C ILE A 79 -0.12 6.86 19.63
N ALA A 80 -0.79 7.36 20.65
CA ALA A 80 -0.11 7.83 21.87
C ALA A 80 0.73 6.72 22.49
N GLY A 81 1.98 7.04 22.86
CA GLY A 81 2.93 6.09 23.44
C GLY A 81 3.56 5.11 22.44
N CYS A 82 3.37 5.31 21.15
CA CYS A 82 4.11 4.57 20.11
C CYS A 82 5.58 5.00 20.13
N ARG A 83 6.49 4.02 20.18
CA ARG A 83 7.94 4.24 20.07
C ARG A 83 8.50 3.30 19.02
N ILE A 84 9.34 3.85 18.16
CA ILE A 84 9.93 3.14 17.03
C ILE A 84 11.45 3.34 17.09
N SER A 85 12.19 2.27 16.84
CA SER A 85 13.65 2.28 16.66
C SER A 85 14.05 1.38 15.51
N GLY A 86 15.29 1.49 15.07
CA GLY A 86 15.77 0.89 13.83
C GLY A 86 15.77 1.89 12.67
N GLU A 87 15.90 1.39 11.46
CA GLU A 87 15.99 2.20 10.26
C GLU A 87 14.91 1.82 9.26
N VAL A 88 14.24 2.82 8.67
CA VAL A 88 13.26 2.63 7.58
C VAL A 88 13.58 3.63 6.48
N LEU A 89 14.15 3.14 5.38
CA LEU A 89 14.53 3.96 4.23
C LEU A 89 13.50 3.80 3.10
N LEU A 90 13.05 4.91 2.54
CA LEU A 90 12.30 4.99 1.29
C LEU A 90 13.21 5.60 0.23
N ASP A 91 13.55 4.85 -0.83
CA ASP A 91 14.53 5.26 -1.85
C ASP A 91 15.84 5.79 -1.21
N GLY A 92 16.33 5.14 -0.15
CA GLY A 92 17.56 5.50 0.56
C GLY A 92 17.43 6.63 1.58
N THR A 93 16.26 7.26 1.73
CA THR A 93 16.04 8.36 2.70
C THR A 93 15.32 7.84 3.95
N ASP A 94 15.85 8.11 5.15
CA ASP A 94 15.22 7.71 6.41
C ASP A 94 13.91 8.49 6.65
N ILE A 95 12.79 7.73 6.68
CA ILE A 95 11.47 8.34 6.80
C ILE A 95 11.19 8.91 8.19
N TYR A 96 11.98 8.55 9.21
CA TYR A 96 11.81 9.03 10.59
C TYR A 96 12.74 10.19 10.96
N LYS A 97 13.81 10.42 10.19
CA LYS A 97 14.78 11.50 10.48
C LYS A 97 14.65 12.67 9.52
N ASP A 98 14.63 12.38 8.22
CA ASP A 98 14.90 13.39 7.18
C ASP A 98 13.68 13.66 6.28
N THR A 99 12.47 13.21 6.67
CA THR A 99 11.32 13.28 5.79
C THR A 99 10.13 14.00 6.44
N ASP A 100 9.58 15.01 5.74
CA ASP A 100 8.28 15.59 6.09
C ASP A 100 7.16 14.55 5.96
N VAL A 101 6.33 14.43 7.00
CA VAL A 101 5.28 13.40 7.07
C VAL A 101 4.21 13.57 5.98
N ASN A 102 3.90 14.81 5.59
CA ASN A 102 2.89 15.04 4.55
C ASN A 102 3.45 14.69 3.18
N ALA A 103 4.73 15.03 2.92
CA ALA A 103 5.44 14.62 1.72
C ALA A 103 5.53 13.09 1.64
N LEU A 104 5.84 12.41 2.74
CA LEU A 104 5.86 10.94 2.82
C LEU A 104 4.49 10.35 2.48
N ARG A 105 3.42 10.81 3.13
CA ARG A 105 2.06 10.28 2.94
C ARG A 105 1.48 10.58 1.55
N LYS A 106 2.01 11.55 0.83
CA LYS A 106 1.71 11.75 -0.59
C LYS A 106 2.35 10.65 -1.45
N ARG A 107 3.59 10.26 -1.13
CA ARG A 107 4.33 9.21 -1.85
C ARG A 107 3.89 7.79 -1.47
N VAL A 108 3.39 7.59 -0.25
CA VAL A 108 3.02 6.28 0.31
C VAL A 108 1.54 6.30 0.69
N GLY A 109 0.69 5.97 -0.30
CA GLY A 109 -0.76 5.90 -0.15
C GLY A 109 -1.18 4.67 0.67
N MET A 110 -2.35 4.74 1.31
CA MET A 110 -2.89 3.63 2.10
C MET A 110 -4.37 3.38 1.84
N VAL A 111 -4.70 2.10 1.69
CA VAL A 111 -6.06 1.57 1.60
C VAL A 111 -6.31 0.71 2.85
N PHE A 112 -7.38 1.02 3.57
CA PHE A 112 -7.72 0.37 4.83
C PHE A 112 -8.60 -0.86 4.64
N GLN A 113 -8.62 -1.74 5.63
CA GLN A 113 -9.41 -2.95 5.66
C GLN A 113 -10.91 -2.69 5.45
N LYS A 114 -11.47 -1.71 6.16
CA LYS A 114 -12.84 -1.25 5.94
C LYS A 114 -12.82 -0.09 4.95
N PRO A 115 -13.63 -0.15 3.88
CA PRO A 115 -13.80 1.00 3.01
C PRO A 115 -14.18 2.24 3.83
N ASN A 116 -13.49 3.35 3.57
CA ASN A 116 -13.68 4.59 4.31
C ASN A 116 -13.86 5.80 3.37
N PRO A 117 -14.83 5.76 2.45
CA PRO A 117 -15.11 6.92 1.63
C PRO A 117 -15.56 8.09 2.51
N PHE A 118 -15.17 9.31 2.14
CA PHE A 118 -15.68 10.50 2.80
C PHE A 118 -17.20 10.62 2.58
N PRO A 119 -17.97 11.19 3.52
CA PRO A 119 -19.40 11.44 3.38
C PRO A 119 -19.67 12.60 2.41
N SER A 120 -19.19 12.45 1.19
CA SER A 120 -19.25 13.41 0.10
C SER A 120 -19.54 12.69 -1.23
N SER A 121 -19.50 13.41 -2.34
CA SER A 121 -19.70 12.82 -3.66
C SER A 121 -18.56 11.88 -4.06
N VAL A 122 -18.81 11.00 -5.05
CA VAL A 122 -17.75 10.18 -5.69
C VAL A 122 -16.63 11.08 -6.22
N TYR A 123 -17.00 12.17 -6.91
CA TYR A 123 -16.05 13.16 -7.44
C TYR A 123 -15.19 13.78 -6.34
N ASP A 124 -15.82 14.27 -5.26
CA ASP A 124 -15.08 14.97 -4.20
C ASP A 124 -14.17 14.03 -3.40
N ASN A 125 -14.50 12.75 -3.28
CA ASN A 125 -13.60 11.77 -2.70
C ASN A 125 -12.26 11.71 -3.45
N ILE A 126 -12.28 11.70 -4.78
CA ILE A 126 -11.07 11.63 -5.60
C ILE A 126 -10.38 12.99 -5.65
N ALA A 127 -11.15 14.07 -5.89
CA ALA A 127 -10.61 15.42 -6.04
C ALA A 127 -10.02 15.99 -4.74
N TYR A 128 -10.29 15.39 -3.57
CA TYR A 128 -9.84 15.89 -2.27
C TYR A 128 -8.31 16.00 -2.19
N GLY A 129 -7.60 14.91 -2.47
CA GLY A 129 -6.14 14.88 -2.43
C GLY A 129 -5.50 15.91 -3.38
N PRO A 130 -5.79 15.88 -4.69
CA PRO A 130 -5.30 16.86 -5.64
C PRO A 130 -5.57 18.31 -5.23
N LYS A 131 -6.79 18.63 -4.76
CA LYS A 131 -7.15 19.98 -4.24
C LYS A 131 -6.26 20.40 -3.07
N THR A 132 -6.02 19.48 -2.12
CA THR A 132 -5.17 19.71 -0.95
C THR A 132 -3.72 19.96 -1.37
N HIS A 133 -3.26 19.33 -2.44
CA HIS A 133 -1.92 19.51 -3.02
C HIS A 133 -1.84 20.63 -4.07
N GLY A 134 -2.84 21.53 -4.13
CA GLY A 134 -2.75 22.79 -4.88
C GLY A 134 -3.34 22.76 -6.28
N VAL A 135 -3.93 21.65 -6.76
CA VAL A 135 -4.64 21.62 -8.05
C VAL A 135 -5.92 22.45 -7.94
N ARG A 136 -6.03 23.51 -8.76
CA ARG A 136 -7.15 24.49 -8.71
C ARG A 136 -8.00 24.47 -9.99
N LYS A 137 -7.42 24.10 -11.11
CA LYS A 137 -8.13 24.10 -12.39
C LYS A 137 -9.14 22.96 -12.44
N LYS A 138 -10.41 23.30 -12.76
CA LYS A 138 -11.49 22.30 -12.83
C LYS A 138 -11.22 21.24 -13.88
N SER A 139 -10.74 21.61 -15.08
CA SER A 139 -10.42 20.68 -16.16
C SER A 139 -9.35 19.65 -15.75
N GLU A 140 -8.32 20.08 -15.01
CA GLU A 140 -7.27 19.20 -14.50
C GLU A 140 -7.83 18.24 -13.43
N LEU A 141 -8.69 18.74 -12.54
CA LEU A 141 -9.38 17.90 -11.55
C LEU A 141 -10.31 16.87 -12.23
N ASP A 142 -11.04 17.28 -13.28
CA ASP A 142 -11.93 16.38 -14.01
C ASP A 142 -11.13 15.24 -14.67
N GLU A 143 -9.96 15.54 -15.23
CA GLU A 143 -9.04 14.56 -15.83
C GLU A 143 -8.46 13.62 -14.77
N ILE A 144 -7.98 14.15 -13.63
CA ILE A 144 -7.46 13.32 -12.53
C ILE A 144 -8.56 12.39 -12.01
N VAL A 145 -9.77 12.90 -11.81
CA VAL A 145 -10.90 12.08 -11.32
C VAL A 145 -11.23 10.95 -12.27
N GLU A 146 -11.38 11.24 -13.56
CA GLU A 146 -11.66 10.21 -14.55
C GLU A 146 -10.54 9.17 -14.63
N ASN A 147 -9.27 9.61 -14.73
CA ASN A 147 -8.13 8.72 -14.85
C ASN A 147 -7.99 7.84 -13.59
N SER A 148 -8.17 8.39 -12.39
CA SER A 148 -8.09 7.62 -11.14
C SER A 148 -9.19 6.57 -11.03
N LEU A 149 -10.43 6.91 -11.43
CA LEU A 149 -11.55 5.98 -11.43
C LEU A 149 -11.38 4.88 -12.49
N ARG A 150 -10.82 5.20 -13.68
CA ARG A 150 -10.48 4.20 -14.70
C ARG A 150 -9.39 3.24 -14.22
N ARG A 151 -8.31 3.78 -13.64
CA ARG A 151 -7.22 2.98 -13.08
C ARG A 151 -7.66 2.08 -11.93
N ALA A 152 -8.68 2.46 -11.18
CA ALA A 152 -9.29 1.63 -10.12
C ALA A 152 -10.41 0.71 -10.65
N ALA A 153 -10.56 0.57 -11.97
CA ALA A 153 -11.56 -0.28 -12.63
C ALA A 153 -12.99 -0.06 -12.14
N ILE A 154 -13.37 1.22 -11.87
CA ILE A 154 -14.71 1.57 -11.35
C ILE A 154 -15.43 2.62 -12.19
N TRP A 155 -14.76 3.27 -13.15
CA TRP A 155 -15.30 4.37 -13.94
C TRP A 155 -16.68 4.07 -14.55
N ASP A 156 -16.81 2.95 -15.25
CA ASP A 156 -18.07 2.61 -15.95
C ASP A 156 -19.25 2.37 -14.99
N GLU A 157 -18.96 2.02 -13.74
CA GLU A 157 -19.98 1.81 -12.72
C GLU A 157 -20.45 3.14 -12.06
N VAL A 158 -19.63 4.22 -12.14
CA VAL A 158 -19.89 5.46 -11.39
C VAL A 158 -19.93 6.73 -12.22
N LYS A 159 -19.57 6.71 -13.52
CA LYS A 159 -19.48 7.90 -14.40
C LYS A 159 -20.76 8.75 -14.43
N ASP A 160 -21.94 8.11 -14.36
CA ASP A 160 -23.26 8.78 -14.41
C ASP A 160 -23.73 9.25 -13.01
N ARG A 161 -22.92 9.00 -11.97
CA ARG A 161 -23.26 9.32 -10.58
C ARG A 161 -22.15 10.00 -9.79
N LEU A 162 -21.20 10.65 -10.49
CA LEU A 162 -20.04 11.31 -9.86
C LEU A 162 -20.42 12.34 -8.79
N LYS A 163 -21.56 13.00 -8.91
CA LYS A 163 -22.08 13.98 -7.96
C LYS A 163 -22.92 13.37 -6.82
N LYS A 164 -23.20 12.05 -6.86
CA LYS A 164 -23.95 11.36 -5.82
C LYS A 164 -23.02 10.95 -4.67
N SER A 165 -23.60 10.75 -3.49
CA SER A 165 -22.89 10.31 -2.31
C SER A 165 -22.15 8.98 -2.54
N ALA A 166 -20.88 8.93 -2.15
CA ALA A 166 -20.05 7.72 -2.20
C ALA A 166 -20.54 6.64 -1.22
N LEU A 167 -21.24 7.01 -0.15
CA LEU A 167 -21.78 6.07 0.84
C LEU A 167 -22.89 5.17 0.26
N GLY A 168 -23.51 5.55 -0.85
CA GLY A 168 -24.50 4.74 -1.55
C GLY A 168 -23.93 3.70 -2.52
N LEU A 169 -22.61 3.52 -2.56
CA LEU A 169 -21.92 2.49 -3.33
C LEU A 169 -21.91 1.15 -2.58
N SER A 170 -21.81 0.02 -3.30
CA SER A 170 -21.56 -1.29 -2.68
C SER A 170 -20.19 -1.35 -2.00
N GLY A 171 -19.97 -2.30 -1.08
CA GLY A 171 -18.68 -2.44 -0.39
C GLY A 171 -17.48 -2.54 -1.33
N GLY A 172 -17.58 -3.38 -2.37
CA GLY A 172 -16.53 -3.51 -3.37
C GLY A 172 -16.31 -2.23 -4.21
N GLN A 173 -17.40 -1.51 -4.52
CA GLN A 173 -17.30 -0.20 -5.19
C GLN A 173 -16.65 0.85 -4.27
N GLN A 174 -17.02 0.88 -2.99
CA GLN A 174 -16.40 1.78 -2.02
C GLN A 174 -14.91 1.49 -1.85
N GLN A 175 -14.51 0.23 -1.84
CA GLN A 175 -13.09 -0.15 -1.72
C GLN A 175 -12.30 0.29 -2.96
N ARG A 176 -12.82 0.04 -4.16
CA ARG A 176 -12.17 0.54 -5.40
C ARG A 176 -12.17 2.07 -5.48
N LEU A 177 -13.17 2.74 -4.93
CA LEU A 177 -13.16 4.20 -4.80
C LEU A 177 -12.04 4.67 -3.85
N CYS A 178 -11.81 3.97 -2.73
CA CYS A 178 -10.71 4.28 -1.82
C CYS A 178 -9.34 4.04 -2.48
N ILE A 179 -9.21 3.02 -3.33
CA ILE A 179 -8.02 2.81 -4.15
C ILE A 179 -7.86 3.98 -5.13
N ALA A 180 -8.91 4.35 -5.89
CA ALA A 180 -8.89 5.50 -6.81
C ALA A 180 -8.47 6.80 -6.10
N ARG A 181 -8.98 7.03 -4.88
CA ARG A 181 -8.60 8.19 -4.06
C ARG A 181 -7.11 8.19 -3.72
N ALA A 182 -6.55 7.04 -3.38
CA ALA A 182 -5.12 6.91 -3.11
C ALA A 182 -4.29 7.16 -4.37
N LEU A 183 -4.73 6.68 -5.53
CA LEU A 183 -4.05 6.85 -6.83
C LEU A 183 -4.08 8.30 -7.33
N ALA A 184 -5.08 9.10 -6.94
CA ALA A 184 -5.30 10.46 -7.45
C ALA A 184 -4.16 11.45 -7.11
N VAL A 185 -3.32 11.13 -6.14
CA VAL A 185 -2.14 11.93 -5.76
C VAL A 185 -0.83 11.38 -6.35
N HIS A 186 -0.92 10.37 -7.22
CA HIS A 186 0.22 9.70 -7.87
C HIS A 186 1.28 9.23 -6.85
N PRO A 187 0.92 8.31 -5.94
CA PRO A 187 1.89 7.79 -4.97
C PRO A 187 2.97 6.95 -5.67
N ASP A 188 4.08 6.70 -4.99
CA ASP A 188 5.09 5.72 -5.42
C ASP A 188 4.75 4.31 -4.92
N VAL A 189 4.13 4.25 -3.75
CA VAL A 189 3.80 3.01 -3.03
C VAL A 189 2.34 3.01 -2.63
N LEU A 190 1.69 1.85 -2.77
CA LEU A 190 0.33 1.62 -2.31
C LEU A 190 0.33 0.53 -1.23
N LEU A 191 0.00 0.93 0.00
CA LEU A 191 -0.17 0.03 1.13
C LEU A 191 -1.63 -0.42 1.20
N MET A 192 -1.88 -1.72 1.34
CA MET A 192 -3.23 -2.29 1.41
C MET A 192 -3.35 -3.17 2.66
N ASP A 193 -4.16 -2.74 3.63
CA ASP A 193 -4.40 -3.49 4.87
C ASP A 193 -5.67 -4.33 4.71
N GLU A 194 -5.54 -5.62 4.42
CA GLU A 194 -6.63 -6.58 4.20
C GLU A 194 -7.76 -6.06 3.27
N PRO A 195 -7.46 -5.57 2.06
CA PRO A 195 -8.40 -4.79 1.25
C PRO A 195 -9.63 -5.57 0.76
N THR A 196 -9.64 -6.89 0.91
CA THR A 196 -10.69 -7.80 0.40
C THR A 196 -11.43 -8.55 1.50
N SER A 197 -11.05 -8.39 2.77
CA SER A 197 -11.56 -9.20 3.89
C SER A 197 -13.08 -9.11 4.13
N ALA A 198 -13.71 -8.02 3.73
CA ALA A 198 -15.15 -7.79 3.90
C ALA A 198 -15.93 -7.83 2.57
N LEU A 199 -15.33 -8.37 1.51
CA LEU A 199 -15.90 -8.36 0.16
C LEU A 199 -16.34 -9.75 -0.30
N ASP A 200 -17.29 -9.76 -1.22
CA ASP A 200 -17.71 -10.95 -1.95
C ASP A 200 -16.62 -11.45 -2.91
N PRO A 201 -16.67 -12.73 -3.36
CA PRO A 201 -15.63 -13.30 -4.23
C PRO A 201 -15.44 -12.54 -5.55
N ILE A 202 -16.50 -11.99 -6.14
CA ILE A 202 -16.42 -11.25 -7.41
C ILE A 202 -15.67 -9.94 -7.20
N SER A 203 -16.01 -9.20 -6.14
CA SER A 203 -15.34 -7.96 -5.76
C SER A 203 -13.87 -8.20 -5.36
N THR A 204 -13.59 -9.34 -4.71
CA THR A 204 -12.23 -9.78 -4.38
C THR A 204 -11.40 -9.99 -5.65
N GLY A 205 -11.92 -10.77 -6.61
CA GLY A 205 -11.25 -10.99 -7.90
C GLY A 205 -10.90 -9.70 -8.63
N LYS A 206 -11.85 -8.74 -8.68
CA LYS A 206 -11.59 -7.42 -9.29
C LYS A 206 -10.45 -6.66 -8.62
N ILE A 207 -10.28 -6.75 -7.30
CA ILE A 207 -9.17 -6.10 -6.59
C ILE A 207 -7.85 -6.83 -6.81
N GLU A 208 -7.88 -8.16 -6.93
CA GLU A 208 -6.69 -8.96 -7.28
C GLU A 208 -6.18 -8.61 -8.68
N GLU A 209 -7.06 -8.61 -9.69
CA GLU A 209 -6.74 -8.20 -11.06
C GLU A 209 -6.19 -6.76 -11.10
N LEU A 210 -6.89 -5.85 -10.42
CA LEU A 210 -6.47 -4.46 -10.29
C LEU A 210 -5.06 -4.33 -9.68
N SER A 211 -4.75 -5.10 -8.63
CA SER A 211 -3.43 -5.07 -7.99
C SER A 211 -2.32 -5.51 -8.96
N GLN A 212 -2.59 -6.56 -9.77
CA GLN A 212 -1.65 -7.03 -10.80
C GLN A 212 -1.44 -5.99 -11.92
N GLU A 213 -2.45 -5.23 -12.29
CA GLU A 213 -2.30 -4.14 -13.25
C GLU A 213 -1.51 -2.98 -12.67
N LEU A 214 -1.81 -2.60 -11.43
CA LEU A 214 -1.18 -1.46 -10.75
C LEU A 214 0.30 -1.67 -10.46
N LYS A 215 0.78 -2.90 -10.23
CA LYS A 215 2.20 -3.17 -9.92
C LYS A 215 3.16 -2.71 -11.02
N ARG A 216 2.70 -2.54 -12.26
CA ARG A 216 3.51 -2.02 -13.36
C ARG A 216 4.04 -0.61 -13.09
N ASP A 217 3.27 0.18 -12.34
CA ASP A 217 3.56 1.58 -12.06
C ASP A 217 3.83 1.86 -10.58
N TYR A 218 3.34 1.01 -9.68
CA TYR A 218 3.42 1.20 -8.22
C TYR A 218 4.07 0.01 -7.53
N THR A 219 4.79 0.29 -6.47
CA THR A 219 5.16 -0.74 -5.48
C THR A 219 3.98 -1.00 -4.58
N ILE A 220 3.60 -2.26 -4.37
CA ILE A 220 2.43 -2.62 -3.56
C ILE A 220 2.86 -3.46 -2.37
N VAL A 221 2.40 -3.09 -1.17
CA VAL A 221 2.53 -3.94 0.02
C VAL A 221 1.14 -4.26 0.52
N ILE A 222 0.79 -5.53 0.54
CA ILE A 222 -0.54 -6.00 0.93
C ILE A 222 -0.47 -6.89 2.16
N VAL A 223 -1.27 -6.58 3.17
CA VAL A 223 -1.56 -7.49 4.29
C VAL A 223 -2.77 -8.33 3.93
N THR A 224 -2.67 -9.63 4.06
CA THR A 224 -3.81 -10.53 3.90
C THR A 224 -3.70 -11.72 4.85
N HIS A 225 -4.85 -12.22 5.30
CA HIS A 225 -4.97 -13.52 5.99
C HIS A 225 -5.35 -14.65 5.04
N ASN A 226 -5.62 -14.33 3.76
CA ASN A 226 -5.94 -15.31 2.73
C ASN A 226 -4.67 -15.74 2.01
N MET A 227 -4.13 -16.91 2.37
CA MET A 227 -2.92 -17.48 1.78
C MET A 227 -3.05 -17.72 0.28
N GLN A 228 -4.22 -18.16 -0.19
CA GLN A 228 -4.46 -18.38 -1.62
C GLN A 228 -4.42 -17.05 -2.40
N GLN A 229 -4.89 -15.96 -1.81
CA GLN A 229 -4.75 -14.64 -2.40
C GLN A 229 -3.29 -14.24 -2.50
N ALA A 230 -2.52 -14.35 -1.40
CA ALA A 230 -1.09 -14.03 -1.41
C ALA A 230 -0.36 -14.83 -2.50
N ALA A 231 -0.57 -16.16 -2.55
CA ALA A 231 0.05 -17.04 -3.56
C ALA A 231 -0.27 -16.65 -5.01
N ARG A 232 -1.50 -16.11 -5.27
CA ARG A 232 -1.89 -15.74 -6.65
C ARG A 232 -1.34 -14.38 -7.10
N ILE A 233 -1.23 -13.42 -6.19
CA ILE A 233 -1.00 -12.03 -6.63
C ILE A 233 0.36 -11.47 -6.26
N SER A 234 1.09 -12.03 -5.30
CA SER A 234 2.35 -11.44 -4.85
C SER A 234 3.58 -12.02 -5.55
N ASP A 235 4.59 -11.19 -5.69
CA ASP A 235 5.92 -11.57 -6.19
C ASP A 235 6.78 -12.06 -5.03
N LYS A 236 6.66 -11.41 -3.86
CA LYS A 236 7.33 -11.79 -2.61
C LYS A 236 6.34 -11.92 -1.48
N THR A 237 6.63 -12.82 -0.56
CA THR A 237 5.80 -13.06 0.63
C THR A 237 6.65 -13.03 1.90
N GLY A 238 6.16 -12.30 2.92
CA GLY A 238 6.73 -12.28 4.27
C GLY A 238 5.77 -12.89 5.29
N PHE A 239 6.24 -13.88 6.04
CA PHE A 239 5.48 -14.50 7.13
C PHE A 239 5.83 -13.84 8.47
N PHE A 240 4.83 -13.25 9.11
CA PHE A 240 4.94 -12.64 10.43
C PHE A 240 4.37 -13.55 11.52
N LEU A 241 5.10 -13.63 12.66
CA LEU A 241 4.65 -14.34 13.85
C LEU A 241 5.12 -13.60 15.10
N LEU A 242 4.21 -13.26 16.02
CA LEU A 242 4.49 -12.64 17.32
C LEU A 242 5.43 -11.42 17.28
N GLY A 243 5.26 -10.60 16.23
CA GLY A 243 6.04 -9.37 16.02
C GLY A 243 7.33 -9.53 15.23
N GLU A 244 7.68 -10.75 14.85
CA GLU A 244 8.89 -11.09 14.11
C GLU A 244 8.55 -11.41 12.64
N LEU A 245 9.44 -11.04 11.72
CA LEU A 245 9.44 -11.55 10.35
C LEU A 245 10.22 -12.86 10.32
N ILE A 246 9.50 -13.96 10.21
CA ILE A 246 10.08 -15.32 10.33
C ILE A 246 10.74 -15.74 9.03
N GLU A 247 10.09 -15.45 7.90
CA GLU A 247 10.56 -15.80 6.58
C GLU A 247 10.13 -14.76 5.57
N TYR A 248 11.00 -14.47 4.60
CA TYR A 248 10.73 -13.56 3.50
C TYR A 248 11.46 -14.03 2.24
N GLY A 249 10.76 -14.10 1.13
CA GLY A 249 11.32 -14.59 -0.14
C GLY A 249 10.36 -14.49 -1.30
N GLY A 250 10.74 -15.09 -2.42
CA GLY A 250 9.83 -15.32 -3.55
C GLY A 250 8.57 -16.04 -3.08
N THR A 251 7.41 -15.65 -3.60
CA THR A 251 6.14 -16.22 -3.15
C THR A 251 6.10 -17.73 -3.34
N ASP A 252 6.53 -18.23 -4.50
CA ASP A 252 6.59 -19.67 -4.79
C ASP A 252 7.52 -20.41 -3.81
N ASP A 253 8.70 -19.81 -3.48
CA ASP A 253 9.64 -20.41 -2.53
C ASP A 253 9.02 -20.53 -1.13
N VAL A 254 8.34 -19.48 -0.66
CA VAL A 254 7.73 -19.45 0.69
C VAL A 254 6.56 -20.42 0.79
N PHE A 255 5.76 -20.60 -0.29
CA PHE A 255 4.59 -21.48 -0.26
C PHE A 255 4.91 -22.95 -0.56
N ASP A 256 5.83 -23.22 -1.50
CA ASP A 256 6.11 -24.57 -1.97
C ASP A 256 7.27 -25.24 -1.20
N ALA A 257 8.24 -24.45 -0.75
CA ALA A 257 9.43 -24.94 -0.06
C ALA A 257 9.87 -24.02 1.09
N PRO A 258 9.01 -23.80 2.12
CA PRO A 258 9.34 -22.94 3.24
C PRO A 258 10.58 -23.45 3.99
N ARG A 259 11.46 -22.53 4.37
CA ARG A 259 12.73 -22.85 5.05
C ARG A 259 12.55 -22.96 6.57
N ASP A 260 11.60 -22.21 7.13
CA ASP A 260 11.29 -22.23 8.57
C ASP A 260 10.08 -23.14 8.81
N LYS A 261 10.22 -24.05 9.76
CA LYS A 261 9.14 -24.99 10.12
C LYS A 261 7.85 -24.28 10.56
N ARG A 262 7.96 -23.10 11.19
CA ARG A 262 6.80 -22.31 11.62
C ARG A 262 6.00 -21.79 10.42
N THR A 263 6.70 -21.45 9.33
CA THR A 263 6.09 -21.08 8.04
C THR A 263 5.36 -22.28 7.44
N GLU A 264 6.00 -23.46 7.39
CA GLU A 264 5.40 -24.72 6.91
C GLU A 264 4.14 -25.08 7.71
N ASP A 265 4.22 -25.05 9.03
CA ASP A 265 3.10 -25.37 9.92
C ASP A 265 1.93 -24.39 9.71
N TYR A 266 2.21 -23.09 9.51
CA TYR A 266 1.19 -22.08 9.22
C TYR A 266 0.51 -22.31 7.86
N ILE A 267 1.28 -22.51 6.79
CA ILE A 267 0.76 -22.69 5.43
C ILE A 267 -0.05 -23.99 5.31
N THR A 268 0.39 -25.08 5.99
CA THR A 268 -0.29 -26.37 5.97
C THR A 268 -1.47 -26.47 6.93
N GLY A 269 -1.76 -25.40 7.69
CA GLY A 269 -2.87 -25.37 8.68
C GLY A 269 -2.59 -26.22 9.93
N ARG A 270 -1.35 -26.59 10.20
CA ARG A 270 -0.91 -27.35 11.41
C ARG A 270 -0.56 -26.40 12.57
N PHE A 271 -0.87 -25.13 12.42
CA PHE A 271 -0.56 -24.09 13.37
C PHE A 271 -1.63 -24.06 14.46
N GLY A 272 -1.28 -24.54 15.69
CA GLY A 272 -2.20 -24.59 16.83
C GLY A 272 -1.48 -25.06 18.09
#